data_ef074426da49bb3152f003bcc060e739
#
_entry.id   ef074426da49bb3152f003bcc060e739
#
_cell.length_a   1.000
_cell.length_b   1.000
_cell.length_c   1.000
_cell.angle_alpha   90.00
_cell.angle_beta   90.00
_cell.angle_gamma   90.00
#
_symmetry.space_group_name_H-M   'P 1'
#
loop_
_entity.id
_entity.type
_entity.pdbx_description
1 polymer ?
#
loop_
_entity_poly.entity_id
_entity_poly.type
_entity_poly.pdbx_seq_one_letter_code
_entity_poly.pdbx_strand_id
1 'polypeptide(L)' 'MSERKNVKCVVYEDRHGNTRCGVCCAALFCDDNGDMPDTCPCCGAPLDYSIYGPAE' A
#
# COMPACT_ATOMS: atom_id res chain seq x y z
N MET A 1 -16.05 7.76 -18.81
CA MET A 1 -15.73 7.56 -18.66
C MET A 1 -15.03 7.45 -18.18
N SER A 2 -14.40 7.43 -17.99
CA SER A 2 -13.68 7.28 -17.63
C SER A 2 -13.35 6.52 -16.95
N GLU A 3 -12.72 6.11 -16.77
CA GLU A 3 -12.42 5.33 -16.22
C GLU A 3 -11.48 5.28 -15.40
N ARG A 4 -11.27 5.24 -14.54
CA ARG A 4 -10.42 5.22 -13.77
C ARG A 4 -10.15 3.92 -13.38
N LYS A 5 -9.74 3.24 -13.69
CA LYS A 5 -9.57 2.08 -13.38
C LYS A 5 -8.28 1.87 -12.85
N ASN A 6 -7.73 1.02 -12.14
CA ASN A 6 -6.39 0.79 -11.70
C ASN A 6 -5.85 1.91 -10.85
N VAL A 7 -6.69 2.64 -10.23
CA VAL A 7 -6.22 3.69 -9.35
C VAL A 7 -5.83 3.01 -8.06
N LYS A 8 -4.56 3.03 -7.74
CA LYS A 8 -4.09 2.39 -6.54
C LYS A 8 -3.99 3.38 -5.41
N CYS A 9 -4.10 2.86 -4.20
CA CYS A 9 -4.00 3.68 -3.02
C CYS A 9 -2.54 3.72 -2.61
N VAL A 10 -1.96 4.89 -2.53
CA VAL A 10 -0.56 5.03 -2.16
C VAL A 10 -0.43 4.83 -0.66
N VAL A 11 0.46 3.94 -0.27
CA VAL A 11 0.70 3.70 1.15
C VAL A 11 1.56 4.82 1.71
N TYR A 12 1.63 4.92 3.01
CA TYR A 12 2.48 5.92 3.64
C TYR A 12 3.17 5.28 4.85
N GLU A 13 4.25 5.91 5.30
CA GLU A 13 4.99 5.40 6.43
C GLU A 13 4.71 6.32 7.60
N ASP A 14 4.36 5.76 8.73
CA ASP A 14 4.03 6.59 9.89
C ASP A 14 5.31 6.92 10.64
N ARG A 15 5.16 7.61 11.76
CA ARG A 15 6.33 8.06 12.52
C ARG A 15 7.10 6.91 13.13
N HIS A 16 6.48 5.78 13.25
CA HIS A 16 7.16 4.60 13.81
C HIS A 16 7.86 3.80 12.73
N GLY A 17 7.75 4.21 11.49
CA GLY A 17 8.38 3.47 10.40
C GLY A 17 7.55 2.34 9.87
N ASN A 18 6.27 2.30 10.22
CA ASN A 18 5.39 1.25 9.74
C ASN A 18 4.67 1.71 8.48
N THR A 19 4.56 0.81 7.51
CA THR A 19 3.82 1.12 6.29
C THR A 19 2.34 0.95 6.57
N ARG A 20 1.55 1.92 6.16
CA ARG A 20 0.11 1.89 6.38
C ARG A 20 -0.64 2.17 5.10
N CYS A 21 -1.84 1.62 5.02
CA CYS A 21 -2.70 1.85 3.88
C CYS A 21 -3.13 3.31 3.83
N GLY A 22 -3.08 3.92 2.67
CA GLY A 22 -3.46 5.32 2.54
C GLY A 22 -4.96 5.57 2.58
N VAL A 23 -5.76 4.50 2.60
CA VAL A 23 -7.21 4.67 2.64
C VAL A 23 -7.74 4.45 4.04
N CYS A 24 -7.43 3.32 4.64
CA CYS A 24 -7.99 2.98 5.95
C CYS A 24 -6.97 3.06 7.06
N CYS A 25 -5.73 3.37 6.75
CA CYS A 25 -4.67 3.53 7.74
C CYS A 25 -4.33 2.22 8.47
N ALA A 26 -4.66 1.10 7.88
CA ALA A 26 -4.36 -0.17 8.50
C ALA A 26 -2.86 -0.47 8.36
N ALA A 27 -2.26 -0.97 9.40
CA ALA A 27 -0.84 -1.30 9.34
C ALA A 27 -0.64 -2.48 8.40
N LEU A 28 0.40 -2.41 7.60
CA LEU A 28 0.68 -3.44 6.62
C LEU A 28 1.96 -4.15 7.01
N PHE A 29 1.96 -5.46 6.88
CA PHE A 29 3.13 -6.25 7.26
C PHE A 29 3.45 -7.23 6.15
N CYS A 30 4.72 -7.59 6.05
CA CYS A 30 5.10 -8.58 5.07
C CYS A 30 4.67 -9.96 5.54
N ASP A 31 4.54 -10.86 4.59
CA ASP A 31 4.13 -12.21 4.93
C ASP A 31 5.36 -13.06 5.25
N ASP A 32 5.18 -14.36 5.34
CA ASP A 32 6.27 -15.25 5.69
C ASP A 32 7.38 -15.23 4.67
N ASN A 33 7.08 -14.86 3.45
CA ASN A 33 8.09 -14.78 2.41
C ASN A 33 8.79 -13.43 2.39
N GLY A 34 8.35 -12.51 3.20
CA GLY A 34 8.92 -11.18 3.21
C GLY A 34 8.30 -10.24 2.20
N ASP A 35 7.18 -10.63 1.61
CA ASP A 35 6.53 -9.82 0.60
C ASP A 35 5.38 -9.04 1.19
N MET A 36 5.25 -7.79 0.78
CA MET A 36 4.13 -6.97 1.23
C MET A 36 2.89 -7.31 0.41
N PRO A 37 1.70 -7.13 0.98
CA PRO A 37 0.48 -7.46 0.26
C PRO A 37 0.23 -6.48 -0.87
N ASP A 38 -0.35 -6.97 -1.95
CA ASP A 38 -0.71 -6.10 -3.06
C ASP A 38 -2.00 -5.36 -2.77
N THR A 39 -2.81 -5.90 -1.89
CA THR A 39 -4.11 -5.34 -1.60
C THR A 39 -4.25 -5.22 -0.11
N CYS A 40 -4.86 -4.15 0.34
CA CYS A 40 -5.06 -3.95 1.77
C CYS A 40 -5.99 -5.02 2.31
N PRO A 41 -5.58 -5.76 3.34
CA PRO A 41 -6.42 -6.81 3.89
C PRO A 41 -7.61 -6.26 4.66
N CYS A 42 -7.60 -4.98 4.96
CA CYS A 42 -8.69 -4.38 5.70
C CYS A 42 -9.75 -3.77 4.80
N CYS A 43 -9.35 -2.91 3.89
CA CYS A 43 -10.33 -2.24 3.02
C CYS A 43 -10.36 -2.81 1.62
N GLY A 44 -9.39 -3.65 1.25
CA GLY A 44 -9.40 -4.27 -0.05
C GLY A 44 -8.90 -3.40 -1.18
N ALA A 45 -8.37 -2.24 -0.89
CA ALA A 45 -7.90 -1.36 -1.94
C ALA A 45 -6.54 -1.84 -2.46
N PRO A 46 -6.29 -1.72 -3.75
CA PRO A 46 -4.98 -2.07 -4.28
C PRO A 46 -3.95 -1.09 -3.74
N LEU A 47 -2.79 -1.58 -3.41
CA LEU A 47 -1.77 -0.77 -2.75
C LEU A 47 -0.67 -0.37 -3.72
N ASP A 48 -0.17 0.85 -3.56
CA ASP A 48 0.90 1.37 -4.40
C ASP A 48 2.05 1.75 -3.48
N TYR A 49 3.18 1.09 -3.67
CA TYR A 49 4.34 1.31 -2.81
C TYR A 49 5.35 2.25 -3.45
N SER A 50 4.88 3.14 -4.29
CA SER A 50 5.80 4.03 -5.00
C SER A 50 6.51 4.99 -4.07
N ILE A 51 6.07 5.14 -2.82
CA ILE A 51 6.78 6.01 -1.91
C ILE A 51 8.19 5.50 -1.64
N TYR A 52 8.42 4.21 -1.83
CA TYR A 52 9.75 3.66 -1.61
C TYR A 52 10.61 3.80 -2.86
N GLY A 53 9.99 4.12 -3.96
CA GLY A 53 10.69 4.48 -5.12
C GLY A 53 11.53 3.45 -5.71
N PRO A 54 11.80 3.58 -6.94
CA PRO A 54 12.61 2.71 -7.57
C PRO A 54 13.86 3.29 -7.50
N ALA A 55 14.59 2.92 -7.32
CA ALA A 55 15.68 3.46 -7.41
C ALA A 55 16.01 3.82 -8.64
N GLU A 56 15.97 3.95 -9.37
CA GLU A 56 16.29 4.27 -10.56
C GLU A 56 16.57 4.91 -10.83
#